data_f4206bda24d1e506f9681da7760c1e5e
#
_entry.id   f4206bda24d1e506f9681da7760c1e5e
#
_cell.length_a   1.000
_cell.length_b   1.000
_cell.length_c   1.000
_cell.angle_alpha   90.00
_cell.angle_beta   90.00
_cell.angle_gamma   90.00
#
_symmetry.space_group_name_H-M   'P 1'
#
loop_
_entity.id
_entity.type
_entity.pdbx_description
1 polymer ?
#
loop_
_entity_poly.entity_id
_entity_poly.type
_entity_poly.pdbx_seq_one_letter_code
_entity_poly.pdbx_strand_id
1 'polypeptide(L)'
;MGTSKLIPDTKYIDKADNLDFAAAFSRIECHYFVNGIFLEDGFILKQVDKLMNIPVHIVQGRYDVVCPATSAWELHKALPHSTLEIIPDAGHSMGEVGIAKELVNITNKYK
;
A
#
# COMPACT_ATOMS: atom_id res chain seq x y z
N MET A 1 -14.29 2.66 3.75
CA MET A 1 -13.58 1.46 4.25
C MET A 1 -13.92 0.14 3.53
N GLY A 2 -15.10 -0.02 2.92
CA GLY A 2 -15.48 -1.21 2.16
C GLY A 2 -14.68 -1.47 0.88
N THR A 3 -13.98 -0.46 0.36
CA THR A 3 -13.19 -0.53 -0.88
C THR A 3 -11.73 -0.97 -0.69
N SER A 4 -11.24 -1.04 0.55
CA SER A 4 -9.83 -1.37 0.82
C SER A 4 -9.51 -2.86 0.76
N LYS A 5 -10.51 -3.72 0.75
CA LYS A 5 -10.36 -5.17 0.61
C LYS A 5 -11.19 -5.69 -0.56
N LEU A 6 -10.64 -6.62 -1.32
CA LEU A 6 -11.37 -7.28 -2.40
C LEU A 6 -12.54 -8.12 -1.85
N ILE A 7 -12.29 -8.87 -0.76
CA ILE A 7 -13.32 -9.65 -0.08
C ILE A 7 -13.71 -8.94 1.21
N PRO A 8 -15.00 -8.63 1.44
CA PRO A 8 -15.46 -7.98 2.65
C PRO A 8 -15.08 -8.79 3.92
N ASP A 9 -14.59 -8.09 4.94
CA ASP A 9 -14.22 -8.67 6.22
C ASP A 9 -15.10 -8.02 7.29
N THR A 10 -16.03 -8.79 7.86
CA THR A 10 -16.99 -8.30 8.86
C THR A 10 -16.31 -7.76 10.11
N LYS A 11 -15.23 -8.40 10.58
CA LYS A 11 -14.47 -7.92 11.74
C LYS A 11 -13.81 -6.57 11.50
N TYR A 12 -13.42 -6.30 10.25
CA TYR A 12 -12.86 -5.01 9.87
C TYR A 12 -13.93 -3.92 9.78
N ILE A 13 -15.13 -4.30 9.33
CA ILE A 13 -16.30 -3.42 9.31
C ILE A 13 -16.72 -3.06 10.75
N ASP A 14 -16.84 -4.05 11.63
CA ASP A 14 -17.17 -3.85 13.05
C ASP A 14 -16.17 -2.90 13.75
N LYS A 15 -14.90 -3.01 13.42
CA LYS A 15 -13.87 -2.09 13.93
C LYS A 15 -14.05 -0.67 13.42
N ALA A 16 -14.49 -0.51 12.17
CA ALA A 16 -14.76 0.80 11.57
C ALA A 16 -16.00 1.47 12.17
N ASP A 17 -16.92 0.70 12.73
CA ASP A 17 -18.12 1.22 13.44
C ASP A 17 -17.79 1.72 14.84
N ASN A 18 -16.59 1.47 15.37
CA ASN A 18 -16.12 2.08 16.59
C ASN A 18 -15.84 3.57 16.35
N LEU A 19 -16.64 4.45 16.97
CA LEU A 19 -16.58 5.89 16.75
C LEU A 19 -15.24 6.52 17.14
N ASP A 20 -14.61 6.06 18.21
CA ASP A 20 -13.30 6.58 18.65
C ASP A 20 -12.21 6.21 17.67
N PHE A 21 -12.19 4.97 17.19
CA PHE A 21 -11.26 4.52 16.15
C PHE A 21 -11.49 5.29 14.84
N ALA A 22 -12.74 5.38 14.40
CA ALA A 22 -13.09 6.07 13.16
C ALA A 22 -12.70 7.56 13.21
N ALA A 23 -12.95 8.23 14.35
CA ALA A 23 -12.60 9.63 14.54
C ALA A 23 -11.07 9.83 14.52
N ALA A 24 -10.30 9.01 15.24
CA ALA A 24 -8.84 9.10 15.25
C ALA A 24 -8.24 8.85 13.87
N PHE A 25 -8.68 7.79 13.19
CA PHE A 25 -8.23 7.43 11.86
C PHE A 25 -8.53 8.52 10.83
N SER A 26 -9.77 8.99 10.76
CA SER A 26 -10.19 10.04 9.82
C SER A 26 -9.48 11.37 10.06
N ARG A 27 -9.20 11.74 11.31
CA ARG A 27 -8.47 12.97 11.62
C ARG A 27 -7.03 12.93 11.08
N ILE A 28 -6.37 11.78 11.21
CA ILE A 28 -5.01 11.58 10.69
C ILE A 28 -5.04 11.64 9.14
N GLU A 29 -5.93 10.88 8.49
CA GLU A 29 -6.04 10.92 7.04
C GLU A 29 -6.32 12.33 6.51
N CYS A 30 -7.33 13.02 7.06
CA CYS A 30 -7.65 14.39 6.66
C CYS A 30 -6.48 15.34 6.84
N HIS A 31 -5.73 15.22 7.95
CA HIS A 31 -4.56 16.05 8.19
C HIS A 31 -3.52 15.88 7.09
N TYR A 32 -3.21 14.66 6.70
CA TYR A 32 -2.24 14.40 5.62
C TYR A 32 -2.78 14.87 4.26
N PHE A 33 -4.03 14.58 3.94
CA PHE A 33 -4.60 14.94 2.63
C PHE A 33 -4.71 16.44 2.40
N VAL A 34 -5.18 17.21 3.38
CA VAL A 34 -5.29 18.67 3.24
C VAL A 34 -3.94 19.37 3.16
N ASN A 35 -2.86 18.71 3.59
CA ASN A 35 -1.50 19.20 3.50
C ASN A 35 -0.70 18.55 2.35
N GLY A 36 -1.38 17.96 1.35
CA GLY A 36 -0.73 17.34 0.19
C GLY A 36 0.26 16.24 0.58
N ILE A 37 -0.02 15.50 1.69
CA ILE A 37 0.87 14.45 2.24
C ILE A 37 2.25 15.01 2.64
N PHE A 38 2.41 16.32 2.70
CA PHE A 38 3.68 17.03 2.91
C PHE A 38 4.75 16.73 1.84
N LEU A 39 4.33 16.31 0.65
CA LEU A 39 5.19 15.97 -0.48
C LEU A 39 4.70 16.66 -1.75
N GLU A 40 5.61 17.02 -2.63
CA GLU A 40 5.29 17.45 -3.98
C GLU A 40 4.83 16.28 -4.85
N ASP A 41 4.01 16.56 -5.86
CA ASP A 41 3.58 15.57 -6.84
C ASP A 41 4.77 14.88 -7.50
N GLY A 42 4.73 13.55 -7.51
CA GLY A 42 5.79 12.72 -8.08
C GLY A 42 7.10 12.72 -7.29
N PHE A 43 7.11 13.22 -6.04
CA PHE A 43 8.32 13.31 -5.21
C PHE A 43 9.09 11.99 -5.14
N ILE A 44 8.41 10.85 -4.91
CA ILE A 44 9.05 9.54 -4.79
C ILE A 44 9.77 9.17 -6.11
N LEU A 45 9.10 9.32 -7.25
CA LEU A 45 9.68 9.03 -8.56
C LEU A 45 10.86 9.95 -8.91
N LYS A 46 10.82 11.20 -8.45
CA LYS A 46 11.94 12.16 -8.63
C LYS A 46 13.16 11.83 -7.76
N GLN A 47 13.01 10.96 -6.76
CA GLN A 47 14.06 10.62 -5.78
C GLN A 47 14.51 9.14 -5.86
N VAL A 48 14.14 8.42 -6.91
CA VAL A 48 14.48 6.99 -7.08
C VAL A 48 15.98 6.72 -7.04
N ASP A 49 16.81 7.66 -7.46
CA ASP A 49 18.27 7.54 -7.41
C ASP A 49 18.79 7.24 -6.00
N LYS A 50 18.10 7.72 -4.96
CA LYS A 50 18.45 7.45 -3.56
C LYS A 50 18.21 6.00 -3.15
N LEU A 51 17.42 5.27 -3.92
CA LEU A 51 17.03 3.88 -3.64
C LEU A 51 17.86 2.87 -4.47
N MET A 52 18.71 3.33 -5.38
CA MET A 52 19.43 2.46 -6.31
C MET A 52 20.31 1.37 -5.66
N ASN A 53 20.77 1.60 -4.43
CA ASN A 53 21.61 0.67 -3.67
C ASN A 53 20.84 -0.03 -2.54
N ILE A 54 19.52 0.09 -2.52
CA ILE A 54 18.67 -0.50 -1.48
C ILE A 54 17.77 -1.54 -2.14
N PRO A 55 17.69 -2.79 -1.63
CA PRO A 55 16.73 -3.76 -2.13
C PRO A 55 15.30 -3.22 -2.00
N VAL A 56 14.55 -3.23 -3.10
CA VAL A 56 13.17 -2.76 -3.13
C VAL A 56 12.26 -3.88 -3.62
N HIS A 57 11.27 -4.20 -2.80
CA HIS A 57 10.23 -5.17 -3.12
C HIS A 57 8.86 -4.50 -3.07
N ILE A 58 8.11 -4.60 -4.15
CA ILE A 58 6.79 -3.99 -4.30
C ILE A 58 5.77 -5.12 -4.33
N VAL A 59 4.78 -5.06 -3.43
CA VAL A 59 3.66 -6.01 -3.40
C VAL A 59 2.38 -5.23 -3.63
N GLN A 60 1.63 -5.59 -4.67
CA GLN A 60 0.45 -4.85 -5.13
C GLN A 60 -0.74 -5.79 -5.30
N GLY A 61 -1.88 -5.42 -4.73
CA GLY A 61 -3.13 -6.12 -5.03
C GLY A 61 -3.62 -5.80 -6.44
N ARG A 62 -4.02 -6.83 -7.19
CA ARG A 62 -4.51 -6.67 -8.58
C ARG A 62 -5.75 -5.77 -8.66
N TYR A 63 -6.63 -5.87 -7.68
CA TYR A 63 -7.91 -5.16 -7.63
C TYR A 63 -7.89 -3.96 -6.67
N ASP A 64 -6.72 -3.38 -6.45
CA ASP A 64 -6.60 -2.17 -5.65
C ASP A 64 -7.22 -0.97 -6.40
N VAL A 65 -8.39 -0.55 -5.94
CA VAL A 65 -9.12 0.61 -6.49
C VAL A 65 -8.78 1.92 -5.79
N VAL A 66 -8.04 1.86 -4.70
CA VAL A 66 -7.58 3.02 -3.93
C VAL A 66 -6.25 3.52 -4.49
N CYS A 67 -5.29 2.59 -4.66
CA CYS A 67 -3.98 2.87 -5.25
C CYS A 67 -3.77 1.97 -6.47
N PRO A 68 -4.04 2.47 -7.68
CA PRO A 68 -3.97 1.65 -8.89
C PRO A 68 -2.59 1.03 -9.13
N ALA A 69 -2.56 -0.19 -9.66
CA ALA A 69 -1.33 -0.93 -9.96
C ALA A 69 -0.39 -0.20 -10.94
N THR A 70 -0.89 0.80 -11.66
CA THR A 70 -0.07 1.67 -12.52
C THR A 70 1.02 2.40 -11.74
N SER A 71 0.71 2.88 -10.52
CA SER A 71 1.69 3.56 -9.67
C SER A 71 2.81 2.63 -9.22
N ALA A 72 2.47 1.39 -8.84
CA ALA A 72 3.45 0.35 -8.50
C ALA A 72 4.32 -0.02 -9.71
N TRP A 73 3.72 -0.10 -10.90
CA TRP A 73 4.42 -0.38 -12.14
C TRP A 73 5.38 0.74 -12.53
N GLU A 74 4.97 2.00 -12.40
CA GLU A 74 5.83 3.16 -12.68
C GLU A 74 7.05 3.20 -11.76
N LEU A 75 6.85 2.93 -10.47
CA LEU A 75 7.95 2.82 -9.52
C LEU A 75 8.90 1.67 -9.88
N HIS A 76 8.34 0.50 -10.22
CA HIS A 76 9.15 -0.66 -10.65
C HIS A 76 9.98 -0.36 -11.90
N LYS A 77 9.40 0.30 -12.90
CA LYS A 77 10.16 0.72 -14.08
C LYS A 77 11.29 1.71 -13.77
N ALA A 78 11.06 2.59 -12.81
CA ALA A 78 12.07 3.57 -12.38
C ALA A 78 13.18 2.92 -11.52
N LEU A 79 12.95 1.73 -10.96
CA LEU A 79 13.89 0.96 -10.13
C LEU A 79 14.12 -0.43 -10.75
N PRO A 80 15.01 -0.57 -11.76
CA PRO A 80 15.19 -1.82 -12.49
C PRO A 80 15.64 -3.01 -11.64
N HIS A 81 16.22 -2.76 -10.47
CA HIS A 81 16.63 -3.79 -9.50
C HIS A 81 15.52 -4.20 -8.53
N SER A 82 14.37 -3.52 -8.55
CA SER A 82 13.24 -3.87 -7.70
C SER A 82 12.53 -5.14 -8.17
N THR A 83 11.74 -5.76 -7.29
CA THR A 83 10.78 -6.79 -7.67
C THR A 83 9.37 -6.26 -7.54
N LEU A 84 8.47 -6.68 -8.43
CA LEU A 84 7.06 -6.36 -8.37
C LEU A 84 6.23 -7.64 -8.37
N GLU A 85 5.47 -7.85 -7.30
CA GLU A 85 4.56 -8.99 -7.11
C GLU A 85 3.11 -8.50 -7.15
N ILE A 86 2.37 -8.94 -8.17
CA ILE A 86 0.93 -8.64 -8.30
C ILE A 86 0.13 -9.79 -7.70
N ILE A 87 -0.55 -9.54 -6.58
CA ILE A 87 -1.38 -10.54 -5.89
C ILE A 87 -2.75 -10.61 -6.59
N PRO A 88 -3.08 -11.76 -7.21
CA PRO A 88 -4.20 -11.85 -8.16
C PRO A 88 -5.59 -11.76 -7.51
N ASP A 89 -5.69 -12.02 -6.21
CA ASP A 89 -6.92 -12.11 -5.43
C ASP A 89 -6.98 -11.11 -4.27
N ALA A 90 -6.30 -9.98 -4.39
CA ALA A 90 -6.24 -8.96 -3.36
C ALA A 90 -6.55 -7.55 -3.88
N GLY A 91 -7.03 -6.71 -2.99
CA GLY A 91 -7.25 -5.27 -3.17
C GLY A 91 -6.15 -4.43 -2.51
N HIS A 92 -6.56 -3.39 -1.75
CA HIS A 92 -5.66 -2.39 -1.17
C HIS A 92 -5.03 -2.79 0.17
N SER A 93 -5.74 -3.59 0.97
CA SER A 93 -5.34 -3.81 2.36
C SER A 93 -4.13 -4.76 2.47
N MET A 94 -3.06 -4.30 3.12
CA MET A 94 -1.93 -5.15 3.48
C MET A 94 -2.30 -6.35 4.37
N GLY A 95 -3.46 -6.32 5.02
CA GLY A 95 -3.98 -7.42 5.83
C GLY A 95 -4.70 -8.51 5.02
N GLU A 96 -4.84 -8.38 3.70
CA GLU A 96 -5.38 -9.47 2.86
C GLU A 96 -4.37 -10.62 2.78
N VAL A 97 -4.87 -11.85 2.81
CA VAL A 97 -4.06 -13.06 3.03
C VAL A 97 -2.89 -13.16 2.05
N GLY A 98 -3.13 -12.91 0.77
CA GLY A 98 -2.11 -12.98 -0.27
C GLY A 98 -1.00 -11.94 -0.08
N ILE A 99 -1.40 -10.68 0.20
CA ILE A 99 -0.45 -9.58 0.42
C ILE A 99 0.37 -9.84 1.69
N ALA A 100 -0.31 -10.12 2.81
CA ALA A 100 0.35 -10.36 4.10
C ALA A 100 1.36 -11.52 4.01
N LYS A 101 0.99 -12.62 3.33
CA LYS A 101 1.87 -13.76 3.12
C LYS A 101 3.13 -13.37 2.36
N GLU A 102 2.98 -12.63 1.26
CA GLU A 102 4.13 -12.24 0.43
C GLU A 102 5.03 -11.25 1.15
N LEU A 103 4.48 -10.27 1.87
CA LEU A 103 5.28 -9.35 2.70
C LEU A 103 6.11 -10.09 3.75
N VAL A 104 5.54 -11.12 4.41
CA VAL A 104 6.26 -11.95 5.37
C VAL A 104 7.34 -12.80 4.68
N ASN A 105 7.03 -13.37 3.50
CA ASN A 105 8.01 -14.14 2.72
C ASN A 105 9.23 -13.27 2.35
N ILE A 106 8.99 -12.04 1.90
CA ILE A 106 10.06 -11.10 1.55
C ILE A 106 10.89 -10.74 2.78
N THR A 107 10.27 -10.36 3.88
CA THR A 107 11.00 -9.96 5.10
C THR A 107 11.81 -11.10 5.69
N ASN A 108 11.38 -12.35 5.54
CA ASN A 108 12.13 -13.52 5.99
C ASN A 108 13.45 -13.75 5.23
N LYS A 109 13.63 -13.17 4.04
CA LYS A 109 14.88 -13.25 3.27
C LYS A 109 16.00 -12.39 3.88
N TYR A 110 15.65 -11.50 4.80
CA TYR A 110 16.58 -10.54 5.43
C TYR A 110 16.81 -10.80 6.92
N LYS A 111 16.47 -11.99 7.40
CA LYS A 111 16.76 -12.44 8.78
C LYS A 111 18.14 -13.04 8.93
#